data_aa8edd597ba213c3f0ded7840d6bbad7
#
_entry.id   aa8edd597ba213c3f0ded7840d6bbad7
#
_cell.length_a   1.000
_cell.length_b   1.000
_cell.length_c   1.000
_cell.angle_alpha   90.00
_cell.angle_beta   90.00
_cell.angle_gamma   90.00
#
_symmetry.space_group_name_H-M   'P 1'
#
loop_
_entity.id
_entity.type
_entity.pdbx_description
1 polymer ?
#
loop_
_entity_poly.entity_id
_entity_poly.type
_entity_poly.pdbx_seq_one_letter_code
_entity_poly.pdbx_strand_id
1 'polypeptide(L)'
;MGAGKGYPSVFGVIMGTGCGGGIVFDGKIRQGPQNIAGEWGHMVIDPQGYPCYCGANGCVESFISGGGLEKRIQDKTGKKLSAIDFFNASLKDESLKNIKQDFYARFGQALANLINIIDPDIVVLGGGLSNEKSLYREGIDEVYARIFNDMPSTPIVKNMLGDSAGVIGAALVGRGLTQ
;
A
#
# COMPACT_ATOMS: atom_id res chain seq x y z
N MET A 1 6.29 -8.41 17.72
CA MET A 1 7.42 -8.42 16.77
C MET A 1 7.08 -7.42 15.67
N GLY A 2 8.06 -6.66 15.16
CA GLY A 2 7.85 -5.66 14.09
C GLY A 2 7.28 -4.32 14.56
N ALA A 3 7.10 -3.38 13.57
CA ALA A 3 6.72 -1.98 13.81
C ALA A 3 5.34 -1.79 14.45
N GLY A 4 4.42 -2.74 14.25
CA GLY A 4 3.07 -2.71 14.84
C GLY A 4 2.99 -3.26 16.28
N LYS A 5 4.11 -3.66 16.89
CA LYS A 5 4.08 -4.24 18.24
C LYS A 5 3.64 -3.19 19.26
N GLY A 6 2.65 -3.54 20.07
CA GLY A 6 2.14 -2.71 21.15
C GLY A 6 0.99 -1.77 20.76
N TYR A 7 0.63 -1.71 19.48
CA TYR A 7 -0.54 -0.98 19.02
C TYR A 7 -1.79 -1.88 19.07
N PRO A 8 -2.93 -1.38 19.60
CA PRO A 8 -4.18 -2.11 19.66
C PRO A 8 -4.72 -2.51 18.28
N SER A 9 -4.66 -1.59 17.31
CA SER A 9 -5.05 -1.84 15.93
C SER A 9 -3.93 -1.51 14.95
N VAL A 10 -3.69 -2.44 14.02
CA VAL A 10 -2.63 -2.32 13.01
C VAL A 10 -3.21 -2.65 11.64
N PHE A 11 -2.97 -1.78 10.66
CA PHE A 11 -3.17 -2.13 9.26
C PHE A 11 -1.81 -2.38 8.59
N GLY A 12 -1.57 -3.61 8.17
CA GLY A 12 -0.39 -3.98 7.39
C GLY A 12 -0.67 -3.84 5.90
N VAL A 13 0.21 -3.15 5.19
CA VAL A 13 0.17 -2.97 3.74
C VAL A 13 1.34 -3.68 3.10
N ILE A 14 1.12 -4.42 2.02
CA ILE A 14 2.17 -4.94 1.16
C ILE A 14 2.03 -4.33 -0.23
N MET A 15 3.09 -3.67 -0.71
CA MET A 15 3.24 -3.13 -2.07
C MET A 15 4.46 -3.79 -2.72
N GLY A 16 4.22 -4.93 -3.37
CA GLY A 16 5.20 -5.71 -4.14
C GLY A 16 4.78 -5.76 -5.60
N THR A 17 4.89 -6.91 -6.26
CA THR A 17 4.33 -7.15 -7.60
C THR A 17 2.83 -6.86 -7.63
N GLY A 18 2.09 -7.29 -6.58
CA GLY A 18 0.71 -6.94 -6.30
C GLY A 18 0.59 -5.99 -5.09
N CYS A 19 -0.65 -5.73 -4.67
CA CYS A 19 -0.96 -4.93 -3.50
C CYS A 19 -1.98 -5.66 -2.61
N GLY A 20 -1.61 -5.89 -1.36
CA GLY A 20 -2.48 -6.54 -0.37
C GLY A 20 -2.38 -5.89 0.99
N GLY A 21 -3.17 -6.40 1.94
CA GLY A 21 -3.13 -5.91 3.31
C GLY A 21 -3.63 -6.93 4.32
N GLY A 22 -3.57 -6.53 5.58
CA GLY A 22 -4.08 -7.32 6.70
C GLY A 22 -4.38 -6.46 7.89
N ILE A 23 -5.37 -6.86 8.65
CA ILE A 23 -5.87 -6.13 9.82
C ILE A 23 -5.57 -6.95 11.08
N VAL A 24 -5.02 -6.29 12.09
CA VAL A 24 -4.82 -6.87 13.42
C VAL A 24 -5.52 -5.99 14.44
N PHE A 25 -6.34 -6.59 15.31
CA PHE A 25 -6.92 -5.97 16.48
C PHE A 25 -6.52 -6.76 17.73
N ASP A 26 -6.01 -6.09 18.74
CA ASP A 26 -5.60 -6.68 20.04
C ASP A 26 -4.69 -7.90 19.87
N GLY A 27 -3.75 -7.81 18.92
CA GLY A 27 -2.81 -8.88 18.61
C GLY A 27 -3.39 -10.04 17.78
N LYS A 28 -4.66 -9.99 17.38
CA LYS A 28 -5.33 -11.03 16.59
C LYS A 28 -5.59 -10.58 15.16
N ILE A 29 -5.28 -11.45 14.20
CA ILE A 29 -5.58 -11.19 12.79
C ILE A 29 -7.10 -11.23 12.58
N ARG A 30 -7.63 -10.19 11.94
CA ARG A 30 -9.00 -10.16 11.48
C ARG A 30 -9.12 -10.91 10.14
N GLN A 31 -9.65 -12.10 10.16
CA GLN A 31 -9.88 -12.90 8.93
C GLN A 31 -11.18 -12.52 8.23
N GLY A 32 -12.23 -12.21 9.01
CA GLY A 32 -13.59 -12.03 8.49
C GLY A 32 -14.27 -13.36 8.14
N PRO A 33 -15.59 -13.34 7.92
CA PRO A 33 -16.35 -14.58 7.64
C PRO A 33 -16.04 -15.18 6.26
N GLN A 34 -15.47 -14.38 5.34
CA GLN A 34 -15.11 -14.82 3.99
C GLN A 34 -13.57 -14.93 3.80
N ASN A 35 -12.79 -14.73 4.87
CA ASN A 35 -11.32 -14.71 4.85
C ASN A 35 -10.70 -13.69 3.88
N ILE A 36 -11.38 -12.55 3.66
CA ILE A 36 -10.95 -11.48 2.74
C ILE A 36 -10.71 -10.14 3.45
N ALA A 37 -10.62 -10.15 4.79
CA ALA A 37 -10.35 -8.93 5.53
C ALA A 37 -8.93 -8.43 5.22
N GLY A 38 -8.84 -7.24 4.64
CA GLY A 38 -7.57 -6.66 4.20
C GLY A 38 -7.32 -6.73 2.69
N GLU A 39 -8.25 -7.25 1.89
CA GLU A 39 -8.20 -7.25 0.41
C GLU A 39 -8.42 -5.84 -0.18
N TRP A 40 -7.83 -4.83 0.43
CA TRP A 40 -7.95 -3.42 0.04
C TRP A 40 -7.35 -3.14 -1.34
N GLY A 41 -6.42 -3.99 -1.80
CA GLY A 41 -5.84 -3.91 -3.13
C GLY A 41 -6.88 -3.97 -4.25
N HIS A 42 -8.03 -4.60 -3.99
CA HIS A 42 -9.16 -4.69 -4.92
C HIS A 42 -10.26 -3.65 -4.67
N MET A 43 -10.07 -2.71 -3.73
CA MET A 43 -10.95 -1.56 -3.61
C MET A 43 -10.83 -0.68 -4.87
N VAL A 44 -11.95 -0.40 -5.51
CA VAL A 44 -12.00 0.48 -6.69
C VAL A 44 -11.88 1.94 -6.23
N ILE A 45 -10.85 2.64 -6.72
CA ILE A 45 -10.61 4.07 -6.46
C ILE A 45 -10.79 4.94 -7.71
N ASP A 46 -10.90 4.31 -8.88
CA ASP A 46 -11.17 4.98 -10.15
C ASP A 46 -11.91 4.03 -11.10
N PRO A 47 -13.25 4.09 -11.19
CA PRO A 47 -14.02 3.17 -12.03
C PRO A 47 -13.66 3.21 -13.53
N GLN A 48 -13.02 4.29 -13.99
CA GLN A 48 -12.53 4.44 -15.36
C GLN A 48 -11.03 4.11 -15.50
N GLY A 49 -10.42 3.63 -14.42
CA GLY A 49 -9.00 3.27 -14.37
C GLY A 49 -8.65 1.96 -15.08
N TYR A 50 -7.43 1.50 -14.84
CA TYR A 50 -6.88 0.31 -15.47
C TYR A 50 -7.65 -0.96 -15.10
N PRO A 51 -7.78 -1.93 -16.05
CA PRO A 51 -8.39 -3.21 -15.75
C PRO A 51 -7.56 -3.99 -14.73
N CYS A 52 -8.25 -4.62 -13.78
CA CYS A 52 -7.69 -5.50 -12.77
C CYS A 52 -8.04 -6.96 -13.10
N TYR A 53 -7.18 -7.90 -12.72
CA TYR A 53 -7.44 -9.33 -12.93
C TYR A 53 -8.67 -9.86 -12.17
N CYS A 54 -9.13 -9.13 -11.13
CA CYS A 54 -10.36 -9.48 -10.40
C CYS A 54 -11.65 -9.22 -11.21
N GLY A 55 -11.55 -8.64 -12.41
CA GLY A 55 -12.65 -8.30 -13.29
C GLY A 55 -13.16 -6.87 -13.16
N ALA A 56 -12.74 -6.12 -12.12
CA ALA A 56 -13.07 -4.70 -11.98
C ALA A 56 -12.05 -3.80 -12.69
N ASN A 57 -12.38 -2.51 -12.83
CA ASN A 57 -11.45 -1.49 -13.28
C ASN A 57 -11.08 -0.57 -12.11
N GLY A 58 -9.83 -0.08 -12.12
CA GLY A 58 -9.35 0.95 -11.21
C GLY A 58 -9.19 0.53 -9.76
N CYS A 59 -8.88 -0.73 -9.52
CA CYS A 59 -8.49 -1.23 -8.22
C CYS A 59 -7.20 -0.55 -7.73
N VAL A 60 -7.05 -0.38 -6.43
CA VAL A 60 -5.85 0.14 -5.77
C VAL A 60 -4.58 -0.52 -6.31
N GLU A 61 -4.58 -1.84 -6.46
CA GLU A 61 -3.45 -2.61 -6.97
C GLU A 61 -2.97 -2.13 -8.34
N SER A 62 -3.88 -1.79 -9.24
CA SER A 62 -3.53 -1.31 -10.59
C SER A 62 -2.79 0.03 -10.60
N PHE A 63 -2.82 0.76 -9.47
CA PHE A 63 -2.15 2.07 -9.34
C PHE A 63 -0.90 2.03 -8.49
N ILE A 64 -0.89 1.31 -7.36
CA ILE A 64 0.16 1.42 -6.35
C ILE A 64 0.96 0.13 -6.13
N SER A 65 0.69 -0.94 -6.88
CA SER A 65 1.60 -2.09 -6.91
C SER A 65 2.77 -1.85 -7.87
N GLY A 66 3.85 -2.62 -7.71
CA GLY A 66 4.98 -2.61 -8.64
C GLY A 66 4.55 -2.98 -10.05
N GLY A 67 3.80 -4.08 -10.22
CA GLY A 67 3.31 -4.51 -11.52
C GLY A 67 2.36 -3.50 -12.19
N GLY A 68 1.46 -2.89 -11.40
CA GLY A 68 0.57 -1.83 -11.87
C GLY A 68 1.34 -0.60 -12.33
N LEU A 69 2.34 -0.17 -11.54
CA LEU A 69 3.20 0.96 -11.87
C LEU A 69 4.03 0.72 -13.14
N GLU A 70 4.68 -0.44 -13.27
CA GLU A 70 5.46 -0.82 -14.45
C GLU A 70 4.62 -0.83 -15.72
N LYS A 71 3.40 -1.40 -15.65
CA LYS A 71 2.47 -1.37 -16.77
C LYS A 71 2.09 0.06 -17.16
N ARG A 72 1.77 0.92 -16.22
CA ARG A 72 1.41 2.32 -16.47
C ARG A 72 2.57 3.11 -17.09
N ILE A 73 3.80 2.87 -16.66
CA ILE A 73 4.99 3.47 -17.27
C ILE A 73 5.10 3.05 -18.73
N GLN A 74 4.99 1.75 -19.00
CA GLN A 74 5.06 1.23 -20.35
C GLN A 74 3.96 1.79 -21.25
N ASP A 75 2.71 1.80 -20.78
CA ASP A 75 1.56 2.26 -21.56
C ASP A 75 1.64 3.76 -21.86
N LYS A 76 2.10 4.58 -20.91
CA LYS A 76 2.16 6.04 -21.07
C LYS A 76 3.41 6.55 -21.79
N THR A 77 4.53 5.83 -21.72
CA THR A 77 5.83 6.34 -22.18
C THR A 77 6.53 5.41 -23.16
N GLY A 78 6.06 4.17 -23.34
CA GLY A 78 6.75 3.13 -24.10
C GLY A 78 8.00 2.57 -23.39
N LYS A 79 8.40 3.10 -22.22
CA LYS A 79 9.60 2.69 -21.50
C LYS A 79 9.34 1.44 -20.65
N LYS A 80 10.30 0.53 -20.65
CA LYS A 80 10.32 -0.61 -19.73
C LYS A 80 11.24 -0.29 -18.57
N LEU A 81 10.67 0.08 -17.43
CA LEU A 81 11.40 0.37 -16.20
C LEU A 81 10.82 -0.49 -15.08
N SER A 82 11.70 -1.01 -14.22
CA SER A 82 11.23 -1.59 -12.96
C SER A 82 10.66 -0.51 -12.04
N ALA A 83 9.75 -0.91 -11.15
CA ALA A 83 9.20 0.01 -10.16
C ALA A 83 10.28 0.63 -9.26
N ILE A 84 11.39 -0.09 -9.02
CA ILE A 84 12.52 0.41 -8.23
C ILE A 84 13.30 1.49 -9.00
N ASP A 85 13.60 1.24 -10.28
CA ASP A 85 14.36 2.18 -11.11
C ASP A 85 13.56 3.44 -11.47
N PHE A 86 12.24 3.32 -11.51
CA PHE A 86 11.32 4.40 -11.85
C PHE A 86 11.50 5.64 -10.96
N PHE A 87 11.56 5.48 -9.64
CA PHE A 87 11.65 6.62 -8.73
C PHE A 87 12.94 7.41 -8.92
N ASN A 88 14.05 6.73 -9.22
CA ASN A 88 15.32 7.39 -9.57
C ASN A 88 15.26 8.08 -10.93
N ALA A 89 14.70 7.41 -11.95
CA ALA A 89 14.55 7.94 -13.29
C ALA A 89 13.62 9.16 -13.34
N SER A 90 12.56 9.18 -12.54
CA SER A 90 11.58 10.27 -12.46
C SER A 90 12.17 11.61 -11.99
N LEU A 91 13.33 11.60 -11.35
CA LEU A 91 14.02 12.83 -10.96
C LEU A 91 14.55 13.63 -12.17
N LYS A 92 14.78 12.97 -13.29
CA LYS A 92 15.42 13.56 -14.48
C LYS A 92 14.53 13.57 -15.72
N ASP A 93 13.37 12.90 -15.68
CA ASP A 93 12.50 12.70 -16.83
C ASP A 93 11.09 13.24 -16.53
N GLU A 94 10.71 14.30 -17.23
CA GLU A 94 9.42 14.98 -17.03
C GLU A 94 8.22 14.07 -17.32
N SER A 95 8.34 13.16 -18.31
CA SER A 95 7.28 12.21 -18.63
C SER A 95 6.98 11.24 -17.47
N LEU A 96 7.98 10.96 -16.63
CA LEU A 96 7.88 10.11 -15.46
C LEU A 96 7.42 10.87 -14.20
N LYS A 97 7.65 12.17 -14.11
CA LYS A 97 7.23 13.00 -12.97
C LYS A 97 5.72 12.97 -12.78
N ASN A 98 4.95 13.11 -13.86
CA ASN A 98 3.49 13.07 -13.80
C ASN A 98 2.99 11.70 -13.32
N ILE A 99 3.66 10.61 -13.72
CA ILE A 99 3.32 9.26 -13.25
C ILE A 99 3.63 9.12 -11.76
N LYS A 100 4.74 9.70 -11.30
CA LYS A 100 5.14 9.72 -9.89
C LYS A 100 4.12 10.48 -9.03
N GLN A 101 3.71 11.67 -9.47
CA GLN A 101 2.70 12.46 -8.77
C GLN A 101 1.37 11.72 -8.68
N ASP A 102 0.90 11.14 -9.79
CA ASP A 102 -0.31 10.32 -9.80
C ASP A 102 -0.18 9.08 -8.91
N PHE A 103 0.99 8.44 -8.85
CA PHE A 103 1.24 7.34 -7.92
C PHE A 103 0.99 7.76 -6.47
N TYR A 104 1.57 8.88 -6.02
CA TYR A 104 1.36 9.36 -4.66
C TYR A 104 -0.07 9.83 -4.41
N ALA A 105 -0.69 10.50 -5.36
CA ALA A 105 -2.09 10.90 -5.24
C ALA A 105 -3.02 9.68 -5.07
N ARG A 106 -2.79 8.59 -5.83
CA ARG A 106 -3.55 7.34 -5.71
C ARG A 106 -3.24 6.59 -4.42
N PHE A 107 -1.98 6.57 -3.98
CA PHE A 107 -1.60 6.06 -2.68
C PHE A 107 -2.31 6.82 -1.56
N GLY A 108 -2.28 8.15 -1.61
CA GLY A 108 -2.96 9.03 -0.66
C GLY A 108 -4.45 8.76 -0.61
N GLN A 109 -5.11 8.71 -1.76
CA GLN A 109 -6.55 8.41 -1.86
C GLN A 109 -6.91 7.06 -1.27
N ALA A 110 -6.17 6.01 -1.66
CA ALA A 110 -6.47 4.65 -1.22
C ALA A 110 -6.29 4.49 0.29
N LEU A 111 -5.17 4.99 0.81
CA LEU A 111 -4.85 4.81 2.23
C LEU A 111 -5.70 5.72 3.13
N ALA A 112 -6.01 6.94 2.71
CA ALA A 112 -6.94 7.81 3.44
C ALA A 112 -8.35 7.21 3.52
N ASN A 113 -8.87 6.62 2.42
CA ASN A 113 -10.15 5.93 2.45
C ASN A 113 -10.17 4.80 3.49
N LEU A 114 -9.08 4.04 3.56
CA LEU A 114 -8.93 2.97 4.53
C LEU A 114 -8.87 3.52 5.97
N ILE A 115 -8.06 4.55 6.21
CA ILE A 115 -7.94 5.17 7.54
C ILE A 115 -9.29 5.76 7.96
N ASN A 116 -10.02 6.43 7.07
CA ASN A 116 -11.35 6.98 7.37
C ASN A 116 -12.39 5.91 7.75
N ILE A 117 -12.19 4.64 7.38
CA ILE A 117 -13.12 3.54 7.68
C ILE A 117 -12.68 2.73 8.90
N ILE A 118 -11.37 2.46 9.03
CA ILE A 118 -10.84 1.53 10.04
C ILE A 118 -10.26 2.28 11.24
N ASP A 119 -9.75 3.50 11.04
CA ASP A 119 -9.06 4.33 12.03
C ASP A 119 -8.00 3.55 12.82
N PRO A 120 -6.99 2.95 12.14
CA PRO A 120 -6.00 2.14 12.84
C PRO A 120 -5.02 3.00 13.62
N ASP A 121 -4.54 2.48 14.77
CA ASP A 121 -3.52 3.15 15.57
C ASP A 121 -2.17 3.30 14.83
N ILE A 122 -1.90 2.43 13.86
CA ILE A 122 -0.71 2.48 13.01
C ILE A 122 -0.92 1.76 11.68
N VAL A 123 -0.33 2.30 10.61
CA VAL A 123 -0.19 1.63 9.32
C VAL A 123 1.26 1.23 9.12
N VAL A 124 1.50 -0.04 8.76
CA VAL A 124 2.85 -0.58 8.51
C VAL A 124 3.00 -0.95 7.05
N LEU A 125 3.91 -0.27 6.34
CA LEU A 125 4.17 -0.49 4.92
C LEU A 125 5.25 -1.56 4.71
N GLY A 126 4.96 -2.53 3.86
CA GLY A 126 5.85 -3.61 3.44
C GLY A 126 5.89 -3.79 1.92
N GLY A 127 6.67 -4.77 1.47
CA GLY A 127 6.93 -5.01 0.05
C GLY A 127 8.00 -4.08 -0.53
N GLY A 128 8.44 -4.35 -1.76
CA GLY A 128 9.56 -3.66 -2.40
C GLY A 128 9.39 -2.14 -2.48
N LEU A 129 8.18 -1.66 -2.78
CA LEU A 129 7.89 -0.22 -2.87
C LEU A 129 7.94 0.50 -1.51
N SER A 130 7.82 -0.21 -0.40
CA SER A 130 8.02 0.38 0.94
C SER A 130 9.46 0.84 1.21
N ASN A 131 10.41 0.49 0.34
CA ASN A 131 11.80 0.96 0.41
C ASN A 131 11.98 2.35 -0.19
N GLU A 132 11.00 2.86 -0.96
CA GLU A 132 11.06 4.20 -1.53
C GLU A 132 10.95 5.28 -0.45
N LYS A 133 12.00 6.08 -0.28
CA LYS A 133 12.09 7.07 0.80
C LYS A 133 11.11 8.22 0.64
N SER A 134 10.84 8.66 -0.59
CA SER A 134 9.91 9.75 -0.86
C SER A 134 8.46 9.39 -0.54
N LEU A 135 8.12 8.08 -0.45
CA LEU A 135 6.82 7.61 -0.01
C LEU A 135 6.49 8.09 1.41
N TYR A 136 7.50 8.17 2.29
CA TYR A 136 7.34 8.59 3.70
C TYR A 136 7.30 10.11 3.90
N ARG A 137 7.36 10.88 2.83
CA ARG A 137 7.17 12.33 2.79
C ARG A 137 6.05 12.66 1.81
N GLU A 138 6.34 12.64 0.50
CA GLU A 138 5.39 12.99 -0.56
C GLU A 138 4.13 12.12 -0.51
N GLY A 139 4.27 10.79 -0.28
CA GLY A 139 3.13 9.88 -0.17
C GLY A 139 2.30 10.11 1.09
N ILE A 140 2.93 10.33 2.24
CA ILE A 140 2.23 10.58 3.52
C ILE A 140 1.52 11.94 3.47
N ASP A 141 2.11 12.97 2.88
CA ASP A 141 1.47 14.27 2.71
C ASP A 141 0.16 14.12 1.92
N GLU A 142 0.15 13.29 0.86
CA GLU A 142 -1.04 12.99 0.07
C GLU A 142 -2.12 12.21 0.86
N VAL A 143 -1.70 11.35 1.81
CA VAL A 143 -2.63 10.64 2.71
C VAL A 143 -3.27 11.64 3.67
N TYR A 144 -2.46 12.40 4.38
CA TYR A 144 -2.93 13.33 5.41
C TYR A 144 -3.83 14.44 4.85
N ALA A 145 -3.58 14.88 3.62
CA ALA A 145 -4.44 15.84 2.92
C ALA A 145 -5.86 15.32 2.62
N ARG A 146 -6.13 14.01 2.78
CA ARG A 146 -7.40 13.35 2.42
C ARG A 146 -8.09 12.64 3.58
N ILE A 147 -7.45 12.55 4.74
CA ILE A 147 -8.09 12.03 5.95
C ILE A 147 -9.14 13.04 6.43
N PHE A 148 -10.31 12.54 6.81
CA PHE A 148 -11.39 13.36 7.39
C PHE A 148 -11.08 13.74 8.85
N ASN A 149 -9.99 14.51 9.02
CA ASN A 149 -9.55 15.04 10.31
C ASN A 149 -8.69 16.29 10.06
N ASP A 150 -8.93 17.37 10.80
CA ASP A 150 -8.14 18.61 10.67
C ASP A 150 -6.69 18.46 11.16
N MET A 151 -6.41 17.46 11.99
CA MET A 151 -5.09 17.16 12.53
C MET A 151 -4.80 15.65 12.46
N PRO A 152 -4.61 15.08 11.24
CA PRO A 152 -4.36 13.66 11.08
C PRO A 152 -3.02 13.26 11.72
N SER A 153 -3.01 12.17 12.47
CA SER A 153 -1.83 11.75 13.25
C SER A 153 -1.55 10.25 13.19
N THR A 154 -2.33 9.46 12.44
CA THR A 154 -2.08 8.01 12.30
C THR A 154 -0.68 7.75 11.79
N PRO A 155 0.22 7.10 12.55
CA PRO A 155 1.57 6.81 12.09
C PRO A 155 1.57 5.88 10.88
N ILE A 156 2.29 6.26 9.83
CA ILE A 156 2.51 5.44 8.63
C ILE A 156 4.00 5.15 8.56
N VAL A 157 4.38 3.90 8.83
CA VAL A 157 5.78 3.54 9.05
C VAL A 157 6.23 2.38 8.16
N LYS A 158 7.53 2.29 7.94
CA LYS A 158 8.14 1.16 7.24
C LYS A 158 8.17 -0.08 8.15
N ASN A 159 8.00 -1.26 7.57
CA ASN A 159 8.20 -2.51 8.28
C ASN A 159 9.64 -2.64 8.81
N MET A 160 9.82 -3.33 9.93
CA MET A 160 11.12 -3.57 10.57
C MET A 160 11.72 -4.95 10.24
N LEU A 161 10.99 -5.81 9.51
CA LEU A 161 11.36 -7.20 9.25
C LEU A 161 11.92 -7.40 7.83
N GLY A 162 12.04 -6.33 7.06
CA GLY A 162 12.54 -6.34 5.69
C GLY A 162 11.70 -7.22 4.75
N ASP A 163 12.32 -7.75 3.71
CA ASP A 163 11.64 -8.54 2.67
C ASP A 163 11.11 -9.89 3.20
N SER A 164 11.62 -10.35 4.34
CA SER A 164 11.16 -11.58 5.00
C SER A 164 9.86 -11.42 5.80
N ALA A 165 9.30 -10.21 5.91
CA ALA A 165 8.11 -9.94 6.72
C ALA A 165 6.93 -10.85 6.39
N GLY A 166 6.69 -11.11 5.10
CA GLY A 166 5.60 -11.99 4.64
C GLY A 166 5.81 -13.45 5.06
N VAL A 167 7.03 -13.97 4.91
CA VAL A 167 7.37 -15.35 5.28
C VAL A 167 7.26 -15.55 6.81
N ILE A 168 7.76 -14.57 7.58
CA ILE A 168 7.66 -14.58 9.05
C ILE A 168 6.18 -14.55 9.47
N GLY A 169 5.37 -13.69 8.85
CA GLY A 169 3.93 -13.61 9.10
C GLY A 169 3.21 -14.92 8.82
N ALA A 170 3.46 -15.53 7.67
CA ALA A 170 2.90 -16.84 7.30
C ALA A 170 3.30 -17.95 8.31
N ALA A 171 4.55 -17.97 8.75
CA ALA A 171 5.02 -18.92 9.75
C ALA A 171 4.34 -18.75 11.11
N LEU A 172 4.06 -17.50 11.53
CA LEU A 172 3.32 -17.21 12.77
C LEU A 172 1.86 -17.66 12.68
N VAL A 173 1.20 -17.44 11.56
CA VAL A 173 -0.17 -17.92 11.31
C VAL A 173 -0.20 -19.45 11.36
N GLY A 174 0.72 -20.12 10.67
CA GLY A 174 0.80 -21.59 10.64
C GLY A 174 1.07 -22.23 12.00
N ARG A 175 1.67 -21.48 12.95
CA ARG A 175 1.87 -21.93 14.33
C ARG A 175 0.69 -21.64 15.28
N GLY A 176 -0.38 -21.05 14.79
CA GLY A 176 -1.50 -20.64 15.63
C GLY A 176 -1.20 -19.50 16.62
N LEU A 177 -0.09 -18.76 16.42
CA LEU A 177 0.35 -17.69 17.32
C LEU A 177 -0.38 -16.36 17.09
N THR A 178 -1.37 -16.36 16.23
CA THR A 178 -2.14 -15.16 15.81
C THR A 178 -3.65 -15.38 15.91
N GLN A 179 -4.08 -16.42 16.62
CA GLN A 179 -5.52 -16.71 16.90
C GLN A 179 -6.02 -16.02 18.15
#